data_2e1f97fa76bf2d251ceea1b552dab5b2
#
_entry.id   2e1f97fa76bf2d251ceea1b552dab5b2
#
_cell.length_a   1.000
_cell.length_b   1.000
_cell.length_c   1.000
_cell.angle_alpha   90.00
_cell.angle_beta   90.00
_cell.angle_gamma   90.00
#
_symmetry.space_group_name_H-M   'P 1'
#
loop_
_entity.id
_entity.type
_entity.pdbx_description
1 polymer ?
#
loop_
_entity_poly.entity_id
_entity_poly.type
_entity_poly.pdbx_seq_one_letter_code
_entity_poly.pdbx_strand_id
1 'polypeptide(L)'
;QTGVTGQQIVLSNELLPSTEDTKAMRFDQEIEGYSVLGSYMKVFTRQSDGAVYYIANETMPLNQVDTQINYSLNQAQESVLNKFKSKQGVKIESATEKPVLYPMGSHHAELVWQMQVGIQGPLLDRRDILVSAKTGQIVRDITMIKQ
;
A
#
# COMPACT_ATOMS: atom_id res chain seq x y z
N GLN A 1 -12.13 8.89 -18.03
CA GLN A 1 -10.89 9.52 -17.54
C GLN A 1 -9.73 9.21 -18.46
N THR A 2 -9.05 10.20 -18.88
CA THR A 2 -7.90 10.05 -19.75
C THR A 2 -6.69 10.74 -19.14
N GLY A 3 -5.59 10.01 -19.03
CA GLY A 3 -4.36 10.54 -18.51
C GLY A 3 -4.27 10.61 -17.01
N VAL A 4 -3.09 10.93 -16.54
CA VAL A 4 -2.75 11.02 -15.11
C VAL A 4 -2.13 12.38 -14.87
N THR A 5 -2.66 13.10 -13.88
CA THR A 5 -2.14 14.39 -13.46
C THR A 5 -1.66 14.32 -12.02
N GLY A 6 -0.80 15.26 -11.62
CA GLY A 6 -0.32 15.34 -10.25
C GLY A 6 0.56 14.18 -9.81
N GLN A 7 1.22 13.52 -10.76
CA GLN A 7 2.15 12.45 -10.45
C GLN A 7 3.46 13.01 -9.91
N GLN A 8 3.95 12.44 -8.80
CA GLN A 8 5.19 12.87 -8.19
C GLN A 8 5.84 11.74 -7.38
N ILE A 9 7.11 11.97 -7.05
CA ILE A 9 7.88 11.08 -6.18
C ILE A 9 8.10 11.83 -4.87
N VAL A 10 7.70 11.22 -3.77
CA VAL A 10 7.71 11.85 -2.45
C VAL A 10 8.58 11.05 -1.49
N LEU A 11 9.44 11.75 -0.74
CA LEU A 11 10.28 11.10 0.26
C LEU A 11 9.41 10.40 1.30
N SER A 12 9.65 9.11 1.48
CA SER A 12 8.95 8.30 2.47
C SER A 12 9.47 8.60 3.88
N ASN A 13 8.59 8.47 4.87
CA ASN A 13 8.98 8.53 6.28
C ASN A 13 9.55 7.20 6.77
N GLU A 14 9.56 6.17 5.93
CA GLU A 14 10.10 4.88 6.31
C GLU A 14 11.60 4.96 6.50
N LEU A 15 12.08 4.46 7.64
CA LEU A 15 13.49 4.38 7.93
C LEU A 15 14.05 3.09 7.32
N LEU A 16 15.02 3.24 6.43
CA LEU A 16 15.70 2.10 5.83
C LEU A 16 17.01 1.84 6.55
N PRO A 17 17.44 0.56 6.59
CA PRO A 17 18.74 0.22 7.19
C PRO A 17 19.88 0.96 6.51
N SER A 18 20.81 1.47 7.31
CA SER A 18 22.02 2.12 6.84
C SER A 18 23.22 1.43 7.43
N THR A 19 24.32 1.39 6.67
CA THR A 19 25.60 0.91 7.15
C THR A 19 26.54 2.10 7.34
N GLU A 20 27.77 1.85 7.80
CA GLU A 20 28.77 2.91 7.96
C GLU A 20 29.02 3.65 6.64
N ASP A 21 28.97 2.93 5.52
CA ASP A 21 29.34 3.48 4.21
C ASP A 21 28.14 3.88 3.37
N THR A 22 26.94 3.43 3.73
CA THR A 22 25.78 3.51 2.85
C THR A 22 24.58 4.07 3.58
N LYS A 23 23.91 5.03 2.94
CA LYS A 23 22.61 5.52 3.36
C LYS A 23 21.58 5.22 2.28
N ALA A 24 20.44 4.67 2.69
CA ALA A 24 19.33 4.37 1.77
C ALA A 24 18.17 5.31 2.05
N MET A 25 17.56 5.83 0.98
CA MET A 25 16.36 6.64 1.06
C MET A 25 15.30 6.03 0.16
N ARG A 26 14.05 6.04 0.61
CA ARG A 26 12.92 5.56 -0.16
C ARG A 26 12.05 6.74 -0.59
N PHE A 27 11.62 6.72 -1.84
CA PHE A 27 10.68 7.69 -2.38
C PHE A 27 9.45 6.93 -2.88
N ASP A 28 8.27 7.32 -2.43
CA ASP A 28 7.02 6.70 -2.86
C ASP A 28 6.44 7.48 -4.03
N GLN A 29 5.86 6.76 -4.98
CA GLN A 29 5.12 7.38 -6.07
C GLN A 29 3.76 7.81 -5.56
N GLU A 30 3.39 9.05 -5.86
CA GLU A 30 2.06 9.58 -5.57
C GLU A 30 1.43 10.12 -6.84
N ILE A 31 0.12 9.92 -6.95
CA ILE A 31 -0.68 10.46 -8.04
C ILE A 31 -1.90 11.10 -7.40
N GLU A 32 -2.13 12.38 -7.70
CA GLU A 32 -3.24 13.16 -7.15
C GLU A 32 -3.29 13.12 -5.61
N GLY A 33 -2.10 13.04 -4.99
CA GLY A 33 -1.98 13.00 -3.54
C GLY A 33 -2.16 11.62 -2.90
N TYR A 34 -2.38 10.57 -3.70
CA TYR A 34 -2.52 9.21 -3.19
C TYR A 34 -1.27 8.40 -3.49
N SER A 35 -0.78 7.69 -2.48
CA SER A 35 0.36 6.79 -2.67
C SER A 35 -0.03 5.59 -3.54
N VAL A 36 0.88 5.16 -4.40
CA VAL A 36 0.68 3.98 -5.24
C VAL A 36 1.29 2.78 -4.53
N LEU A 37 0.46 1.81 -4.19
CA LEU A 37 0.89 0.63 -3.44
C LEU A 37 1.94 -0.17 -4.22
N GLY A 38 3.07 -0.43 -3.56
CA GLY A 38 4.15 -1.21 -4.17
C GLY A 38 4.97 -0.45 -5.20
N SER A 39 4.76 0.85 -5.35
CA SER A 39 5.47 1.66 -6.33
C SER A 39 6.40 2.63 -5.61
N TYR A 40 7.70 2.45 -5.80
CA TYR A 40 8.68 3.24 -5.06
C TYR A 40 10.02 3.28 -5.79
N MET A 41 10.88 4.18 -5.31
CA MET A 41 12.27 4.26 -5.73
C MET A 41 13.14 4.27 -4.49
N LYS A 42 14.21 3.50 -4.50
CA LYS A 42 15.22 3.54 -3.43
C LYS A 42 16.51 4.11 -4.00
N VAL A 43 17.08 5.05 -3.27
CA VAL A 43 18.33 5.70 -3.65
C VAL A 43 19.37 5.40 -2.60
N PHE A 44 20.52 4.89 -3.04
CA PHE A 44 21.62 4.52 -2.16
C PHE A 44 22.78 5.48 -2.38
N THR A 45 23.24 6.10 -1.30
CA THR A 45 24.34 7.05 -1.34
C THR A 45 25.48 6.58 -0.47
N ARG A 46 26.73 6.95 -0.86
CA ARG A 46 27.87 6.74 0.02
C ARG A 46 27.90 7.87 1.05
N GLN A 47 28.08 7.49 2.30
CA GLN A 47 28.12 8.49 3.37
C GLN A 47 29.38 9.35 3.32
N SER A 48 30.49 8.80 2.79
CA SER A 48 31.76 9.51 2.77
C SER A 48 31.74 10.76 1.89
N ASP A 49 31.01 10.74 0.76
CA ASP A 49 31.00 11.86 -0.18
C ASP A 49 29.59 12.23 -0.65
N GLY A 50 28.56 11.54 -0.16
CA GLY A 50 27.17 11.79 -0.55
C GLY A 50 26.83 11.38 -1.97
N ALA A 51 27.74 10.67 -2.66
CA ALA A 51 27.48 10.31 -4.05
C ALA A 51 26.45 9.20 -4.16
N VAL A 52 25.51 9.36 -5.11
CA VAL A 52 24.56 8.31 -5.45
C VAL A 52 25.30 7.23 -6.23
N TYR A 53 25.23 5.99 -5.77
CA TYR A 53 25.90 4.89 -6.46
C TYR A 53 24.93 3.82 -6.96
N TYR A 54 23.68 3.83 -6.51
CA TYR A 54 22.70 2.85 -6.97
C TYR A 54 21.29 3.39 -6.80
N ILE A 55 20.43 3.14 -7.79
CA ILE A 55 19.02 3.49 -7.75
C ILE A 55 18.23 2.25 -8.12
N ALA A 56 17.35 1.81 -7.22
CA ALA A 56 16.36 0.77 -7.49
C ALA A 56 15.04 1.46 -7.81
N ASN A 57 14.59 1.37 -9.05
CA ASN A 57 13.38 2.03 -9.51
C ASN A 57 12.28 0.99 -9.73
N GLU A 58 11.33 0.95 -8.81
CA GLU A 58 10.16 0.08 -8.86
C GLU A 58 8.88 0.89 -9.05
N THR A 59 8.99 2.10 -9.61
CA THR A 59 7.81 2.91 -9.91
C THR A 59 7.06 2.31 -11.09
N MET A 60 5.73 2.50 -11.09
CA MET A 60 4.85 1.90 -12.08
C MET A 60 4.36 2.93 -13.10
N PRO A 61 4.36 2.58 -14.40
CA PRO A 61 3.84 3.48 -15.42
C PRO A 61 2.31 3.40 -15.45
N LEU A 62 1.66 4.25 -14.67
CA LEU A 62 0.20 4.33 -14.63
C LEU A 62 -0.26 5.47 -15.53
N ASN A 63 -1.24 5.21 -16.37
CA ASN A 63 -1.81 6.24 -17.25
C ASN A 63 -3.31 6.45 -17.02
N GLN A 64 -3.95 5.62 -16.18
CA GLN A 64 -5.33 5.78 -15.77
C GLN A 64 -5.45 5.50 -14.29
N VAL A 65 -6.06 6.41 -13.54
CA VAL A 65 -6.37 6.19 -12.14
C VAL A 65 -7.82 6.55 -11.88
N ASP A 66 -8.49 5.74 -11.07
CA ASP A 66 -9.85 6.01 -10.62
C ASP A 66 -9.77 6.34 -9.13
N THR A 67 -10.09 7.58 -8.79
CA THR A 67 -10.03 8.06 -7.42
C THR A 67 -11.41 8.20 -6.79
N GLN A 68 -12.40 7.50 -7.34
CA GLN A 68 -13.76 7.52 -6.81
C GLN A 68 -13.82 6.80 -5.48
N ILE A 69 -14.41 7.44 -4.47
CA ILE A 69 -14.61 6.88 -3.15
C ILE A 69 -16.11 6.87 -2.87
N ASN A 70 -16.70 5.66 -2.89
CA ASN A 70 -18.10 5.44 -2.55
C ASN A 70 -18.25 4.78 -1.17
N TYR A 71 -17.19 4.18 -0.65
CA TYR A 71 -17.19 3.48 0.62
C TYR A 71 -16.13 4.10 1.53
N SER A 72 -16.55 4.49 2.73
CA SER A 72 -15.64 5.02 3.74
C SER A 72 -14.79 3.90 4.34
N LEU A 73 -13.77 4.27 5.11
CA LEU A 73 -12.98 3.30 5.85
C LEU A 73 -13.86 2.45 6.76
N ASN A 74 -14.81 3.07 7.48
CA ASN A 74 -15.71 2.32 8.36
C ASN A 74 -16.53 1.29 7.60
N GLN A 75 -17.05 1.65 6.42
CA GLN A 75 -17.79 0.71 5.59
C GLN A 75 -16.92 -0.41 5.07
N ALA A 76 -15.67 -0.10 4.71
CA ALA A 76 -14.72 -1.11 4.29
C ALA A 76 -14.39 -2.09 5.43
N GLN A 77 -14.23 -1.57 6.64
CA GLN A 77 -14.00 -2.41 7.81
C GLN A 77 -15.19 -3.32 8.11
N GLU A 78 -16.41 -2.81 7.95
CA GLU A 78 -17.62 -3.63 8.10
C GLU A 78 -17.66 -4.77 7.08
N SER A 79 -17.25 -4.50 5.84
CA SER A 79 -17.19 -5.54 4.80
C SER A 79 -16.23 -6.66 5.20
N VAL A 80 -15.09 -6.31 5.76
CA VAL A 80 -14.10 -7.28 6.22
C VAL A 80 -14.62 -8.08 7.39
N LEU A 81 -15.18 -7.41 8.40
CA LEU A 81 -15.71 -8.09 9.57
C LEU A 81 -16.87 -9.03 9.19
N ASN A 82 -17.68 -8.62 8.23
CA ASN A 82 -18.77 -9.45 7.75
C ASN A 82 -18.27 -10.71 7.02
N LYS A 83 -17.16 -10.59 6.28
CA LYS A 83 -16.56 -11.76 5.63
C LYS A 83 -16.13 -12.82 6.64
N PHE A 84 -15.62 -12.40 7.79
CA PHE A 84 -15.11 -13.30 8.82
C PHE A 84 -16.05 -13.48 10.00
N LYS A 85 -17.33 -13.20 9.84
CA LYS A 85 -18.30 -13.24 10.93
C LYS A 85 -18.46 -14.63 11.56
N SER A 86 -18.11 -15.70 10.82
CA SER A 86 -18.15 -17.07 11.35
C SER A 86 -16.89 -17.43 12.15
N LYS A 87 -15.88 -16.56 12.12
CA LYS A 87 -14.65 -16.78 12.87
C LYS A 87 -14.72 -16.06 14.21
N GLN A 88 -14.03 -16.61 15.20
CA GLN A 88 -13.92 -15.96 16.50
C GLN A 88 -12.63 -15.17 16.59
N GLY A 89 -12.68 -14.10 17.42
CA GLY A 89 -11.49 -13.32 17.68
C GLY A 89 -10.93 -12.58 16.47
N VAL A 90 -11.81 -12.10 15.58
CA VAL A 90 -11.40 -11.29 14.44
C VAL A 90 -11.20 -9.85 14.89
N LYS A 91 -10.04 -9.29 14.55
CA LYS A 91 -9.72 -7.91 14.92
C LYS A 91 -8.99 -7.22 13.78
N ILE A 92 -9.44 -6.01 13.47
CA ILE A 92 -8.71 -5.14 12.55
C ILE A 92 -7.59 -4.49 13.37
N GLU A 93 -6.36 -4.89 13.08
CA GLU A 93 -5.20 -4.46 13.86
C GLU A 93 -4.68 -3.10 13.40
N SER A 94 -4.79 -2.82 12.12
CA SER A 94 -4.40 -1.53 11.55
C SER A 94 -5.13 -1.30 10.25
N ALA A 95 -5.27 -0.04 9.88
CA ALA A 95 -5.85 0.37 8.61
C ALA A 95 -5.24 1.70 8.19
N THR A 96 -5.17 1.93 6.89
CA THR A 96 -4.71 3.22 6.37
C THR A 96 -5.77 4.29 6.66
N GLU A 97 -5.33 5.47 7.06
CA GLU A 97 -6.25 6.60 7.28
C GLU A 97 -6.76 7.16 5.97
N LYS A 98 -5.99 6.99 4.91
CA LYS A 98 -6.26 7.49 3.58
C LYS A 98 -6.15 6.31 2.61
N PRO A 99 -7.04 6.22 1.60
CA PRO A 99 -6.92 5.12 0.65
C PRO A 99 -5.64 5.25 -0.18
N VAL A 100 -5.20 4.13 -0.74
CA VAL A 100 -4.03 4.07 -1.60
C VAL A 100 -4.44 3.57 -2.98
N LEU A 101 -3.66 3.92 -4.00
CA LEU A 101 -3.89 3.45 -5.35
C LEU A 101 -3.34 2.05 -5.50
N TYR A 102 -4.17 1.12 -5.93
CA TYR A 102 -3.80 -0.27 -6.15
C TYR A 102 -3.71 -0.53 -7.66
N PRO A 103 -2.50 -0.83 -8.17
CA PRO A 103 -2.36 -1.14 -9.60
C PRO A 103 -3.11 -2.42 -9.97
N MET A 104 -3.95 -2.33 -10.99
CA MET A 104 -4.83 -3.42 -11.43
C MET A 104 -4.61 -3.68 -12.92
N GLY A 105 -3.43 -4.18 -13.27
CA GLY A 105 -3.11 -4.49 -14.67
C GLY A 105 -3.11 -3.28 -15.60
N SER A 106 -2.65 -3.44 -16.82
CA SER A 106 -2.72 -2.49 -17.95
C SER A 106 -2.62 -1.00 -17.60
N HIS A 107 -1.67 -0.63 -16.74
CA HIS A 107 -1.39 0.78 -16.39
C HIS A 107 -2.58 1.50 -15.73
N HIS A 108 -3.45 0.76 -15.06
CA HIS A 108 -4.64 1.26 -14.38
C HIS A 108 -4.52 1.04 -12.88
N ALA A 109 -5.02 1.98 -12.08
CA ALA A 109 -5.08 1.83 -10.63
C ALA A 109 -6.37 2.41 -10.08
N GLU A 110 -6.84 1.82 -8.98
CA GLU A 110 -8.03 2.28 -8.25
C GLU A 110 -7.71 2.44 -6.78
N LEU A 111 -8.49 3.27 -6.11
CA LEU A 111 -8.33 3.46 -4.66
C LEU A 111 -8.84 2.26 -3.89
N VAL A 112 -8.04 1.84 -2.92
CA VAL A 112 -8.41 0.78 -1.99
C VAL A 112 -8.09 1.21 -0.56
N TRP A 113 -8.85 0.66 0.38
CA TRP A 113 -8.51 0.74 1.80
C TRP A 113 -7.67 -0.47 2.14
N GLN A 114 -6.52 -0.25 2.76
CA GLN A 114 -5.62 -1.33 3.16
C GLN A 114 -5.72 -1.51 4.67
N MET A 115 -5.89 -2.77 5.10
CA MET A 115 -5.97 -3.07 6.51
C MET A 115 -5.35 -4.42 6.83
N GLN A 116 -4.89 -4.55 8.06
CA GLN A 116 -4.34 -5.79 8.57
C GLN A 116 -5.30 -6.36 9.58
N VAL A 117 -5.61 -7.64 9.43
CA VAL A 117 -6.63 -8.33 10.21
C VAL A 117 -6.01 -9.54 10.90
N GLY A 118 -6.19 -9.61 12.21
CA GLY A 118 -5.81 -10.78 12.99
C GLY A 118 -7.01 -11.66 13.25
N ILE A 119 -6.86 -12.95 13.06
CA ILE A 119 -7.89 -13.96 13.36
C ILE A 119 -7.30 -14.93 14.36
N GLN A 120 -7.91 -15.00 15.53
CA GLN A 120 -7.47 -15.93 16.57
C GLN A 120 -7.96 -17.34 16.27
N GLY A 121 -7.16 -18.31 16.63
CA GLY A 121 -7.46 -19.72 16.46
C GLY A 121 -6.38 -20.54 17.12
N PRO A 122 -6.27 -21.84 16.85
CA PRO A 122 -5.14 -22.64 17.33
C PRO A 122 -3.81 -22.03 16.90
N LEU A 123 -3.79 -21.41 15.71
CA LEU A 123 -2.67 -20.62 15.22
C LEU A 123 -3.18 -19.24 14.86
N LEU A 124 -2.41 -18.21 15.21
CA LEU A 124 -2.73 -16.84 14.83
C LEU A 124 -2.62 -16.69 13.31
N ASP A 125 -3.70 -16.21 12.69
CA ASP A 125 -3.74 -15.91 11.26
C ASP A 125 -3.78 -14.40 11.10
N ARG A 126 -2.83 -13.85 10.37
CA ARG A 126 -2.79 -12.42 10.02
C ARG A 126 -2.89 -12.23 8.53
N ARG A 127 -3.73 -11.32 8.13
CA ARG A 127 -4.00 -11.09 6.72
C ARG A 127 -3.88 -9.62 6.36
N ASP A 128 -3.36 -9.38 5.17
CA ASP A 128 -3.36 -8.07 4.55
C ASP A 128 -4.51 -8.04 3.56
N ILE A 129 -5.46 -7.14 3.78
CA ILE A 129 -6.70 -7.11 3.02
C ILE A 129 -6.86 -5.75 2.38
N LEU A 130 -7.18 -5.76 1.08
CA LEU A 130 -7.51 -4.56 0.33
C LEU A 130 -8.98 -4.57 -0.03
N VAL A 131 -9.66 -3.47 0.27
CA VAL A 131 -11.08 -3.29 -0.03
C VAL A 131 -11.23 -2.14 -1.01
N SER A 132 -11.91 -2.36 -2.12
CA SER A 132 -12.17 -1.30 -3.10
C SER A 132 -12.93 -0.15 -2.46
N ALA A 133 -12.40 1.06 -2.59
CA ALA A 133 -13.10 2.26 -2.14
C ALA A 133 -14.31 2.58 -3.02
N LYS A 134 -14.34 2.05 -4.22
CA LYS A 134 -15.42 2.28 -5.18
C LYS A 134 -16.57 1.30 -5.00
N THR A 135 -16.27 0.01 -4.80
CA THR A 135 -17.28 -1.06 -4.78
C THR A 135 -17.54 -1.66 -3.41
N GLY A 136 -16.64 -1.44 -2.45
CA GLY A 136 -16.72 -2.05 -1.12
C GLY A 136 -16.35 -3.53 -1.10
N GLN A 137 -15.89 -4.08 -2.21
CA GLN A 137 -15.53 -5.48 -2.30
C GLN A 137 -14.06 -5.69 -1.93
N ILE A 138 -13.78 -6.84 -1.33
CA ILE A 138 -12.41 -7.25 -1.06
C ILE A 138 -11.77 -7.66 -2.38
N VAL A 139 -10.65 -6.98 -2.72
CA VAL A 139 -9.95 -7.23 -3.97
C VAL A 139 -8.66 -8.01 -3.78
N ARG A 140 -8.16 -8.08 -2.54
CA ARG A 140 -6.99 -8.90 -2.22
C ARG A 140 -7.04 -9.32 -0.76
N ASP A 141 -6.68 -10.58 -0.50
CA ASP A 141 -6.64 -11.15 0.85
C ASP A 141 -5.43 -12.08 0.90
N ILE A 142 -4.38 -11.65 1.57
CA ILE A 142 -3.11 -12.37 1.60
C ILE A 142 -2.71 -12.67 3.03
N THR A 143 -2.34 -13.93 3.28
CA THR A 143 -1.78 -14.31 4.57
C THR A 143 -0.40 -13.68 4.75
N MET A 144 -0.18 -13.08 5.92
CA MET A 144 1.06 -12.40 6.27
C MET A 144 1.98 -13.26 7.12
N ILE A 145 1.50 -14.40 7.60
CA ILE A 145 2.30 -15.25 8.47
C ILE A 145 3.32 -15.99 7.64
N LYS A 146 4.57 -15.77 7.96
CA LYS A 146 5.70 -16.47 7.34
C LYS A 146 6.05 -17.67 8.18
N GLN A 147 6.30 -18.75 7.49
CA GLN A 147 6.75 -19.97 8.13
C GLN A 147 8.25 -20.09 8.04
#